data_72c3e95dc1db41cf84261718a46c409a
#
_entry.id   72c3e95dc1db41cf84261718a46c409a
#
_cell.length_a   1.000
_cell.length_b   1.000
_cell.length_c   1.000
_cell.angle_alpha   90.00
_cell.angle_beta   90.00
_cell.angle_gamma   90.00
#
_symmetry.space_group_name_H-M   'P 1'
#
loop_
_entity.id
_entity.type
_entity.pdbx_description
1 polymer ?
#
loop_
_entity_poly.entity_id
_entity_poly.type
_entity_poly.pdbx_seq_one_letter_code
_entity_poly.pdbx_strand_id
1 'polypeptide(L)'
;SARGARANILITDEFRMVSKDVIQTVLKKFLSNPRQPGFFKLKKYQYQRPDGSWHVKPEYQERNKEIYMSSAWFCSHWSYAKAKGYAATMLDDSKKCFICGFPYQLAIREGLLMREQVEDDMAESDYNEVSWSMEMDCLFYGDFEGSFYEYPVINQTRTIKYPWLPPDYSRLAGDKKLIIPPKQHDEKRILSIDIALMATTTKHKNDASAIFINSCVPQKQKGGRFVHNIIYSDTL
;
A
#
# COMPACT_ATOMS: atom_id res chain seq x y z
N SER A 1 27.30 -3.36 14.75
CA SER A 1 26.68 -2.28 13.97
C SER A 1 27.16 -2.32 12.54
N ALA A 2 26.28 -2.55 11.57
CA ALA A 2 26.62 -2.61 10.13
C ALA A 2 26.84 -1.20 9.50
N ARG A 3 26.81 -0.14 10.29
CA ARG A 3 27.03 1.22 9.82
C ARG A 3 28.44 1.36 9.26
N GLY A 4 28.58 1.83 8.02
CA GLY A 4 29.87 1.97 7.32
C GLY A 4 30.13 0.91 6.25
N ALA A 5 29.38 -0.19 6.19
CA ALA A 5 29.45 -1.12 5.09
C ALA A 5 29.07 -0.45 3.75
N ARG A 6 29.63 -0.96 2.65
CA ARG A 6 29.30 -0.51 1.29
C ARG A 6 28.94 -1.72 0.44
N ALA A 7 27.90 -1.54 -0.36
CA ALA A 7 27.37 -2.56 -1.26
C ALA A 7 26.98 -1.94 -2.58
N ASN A 8 26.93 -2.74 -3.62
CA ASN A 8 26.42 -2.33 -4.94
C ASN A 8 25.07 -2.99 -5.26
N ILE A 9 24.74 -4.03 -4.51
CA ILE A 9 23.45 -4.72 -4.60
C ILE A 9 22.93 -4.87 -3.17
N LEU A 10 21.71 -4.43 -2.95
CA LEU A 10 20.93 -4.65 -1.72
C LEU A 10 19.83 -5.65 -2.06
N ILE A 11 19.85 -6.79 -1.42
CA ILE A 11 18.78 -7.78 -1.46
C ILE A 11 18.14 -7.79 -0.09
N THR A 12 16.85 -7.53 -0.03
CA THR A 12 16.06 -7.59 1.21
C THR A 12 14.98 -8.64 1.01
N ASP A 13 15.19 -9.76 1.66
CA ASP A 13 14.21 -10.83 1.72
C ASP A 13 13.20 -10.54 2.83
N GLU A 14 11.96 -11.03 2.68
CA GLU A 14 10.84 -10.73 3.57
C GLU A 14 10.76 -9.22 3.93
N PHE A 15 10.94 -8.37 2.91
CA PHE A 15 11.08 -6.93 3.16
C PHE A 15 9.86 -6.31 3.86
N ARG A 16 8.69 -6.92 3.76
CA ARG A 16 7.49 -6.49 4.49
C ARG A 16 7.67 -6.52 6.01
N MET A 17 8.50 -7.45 6.51
CA MET A 17 8.78 -7.61 7.94
C MET A 17 9.86 -6.63 8.44
N VAL A 18 10.57 -5.99 7.52
CA VAL A 18 11.61 -5.01 7.87
C VAL A 18 10.99 -3.62 7.99
N SER A 19 11.28 -2.90 9.05
CA SER A 19 10.80 -1.52 9.20
C SER A 19 11.19 -0.66 8.00
N LYS A 20 10.23 0.10 7.48
CA LYS A 20 10.45 1.07 6.40
C LYS A 20 11.61 2.03 6.70
N ASP A 21 11.70 2.49 7.96
CA ASP A 21 12.74 3.41 8.38
C ASP A 21 14.12 2.76 8.34
N VAL A 22 14.24 1.50 8.75
CA VAL A 22 15.51 0.75 8.67
C VAL A 22 15.96 0.63 7.22
N ILE A 23 15.05 0.31 6.30
CA ILE A 23 15.39 0.24 4.88
C ILE A 23 15.88 1.59 4.37
N GLN A 24 15.16 2.68 4.67
CA GLN A 24 15.48 4.00 4.12
C GLN A 24 16.69 4.65 4.75
N THR A 25 16.83 4.56 6.08
CA THR A 25 17.86 5.29 6.83
C THR A 25 19.15 4.51 7.02
N VAL A 26 19.09 3.18 6.98
CA VAL A 26 20.26 2.31 7.20
C VAL A 26 20.65 1.57 5.94
N LEU A 27 19.78 0.69 5.41
CA LEU A 27 20.15 -0.25 4.37
C LEU A 27 20.46 0.45 3.04
N LYS A 28 19.65 1.41 2.63
CA LYS A 28 19.91 2.17 1.39
C LYS A 28 21.21 2.98 1.43
N LYS A 29 21.69 3.36 2.61
CA LYS A 29 22.97 4.08 2.75
C LYS A 29 24.19 3.20 2.39
N PHE A 30 24.04 1.88 2.42
CA PHE A 30 25.09 0.98 1.93
C PHE A 30 25.34 1.13 0.43
N LEU A 31 24.31 1.53 -0.33
CA LEU A 31 24.39 1.74 -1.78
C LEU A 31 24.96 3.11 -2.20
N SER A 32 25.59 3.83 -1.29
CA SER A 32 26.07 5.21 -1.55
C SER A 32 27.22 5.30 -2.55
N ASN A 33 27.99 4.21 -2.71
CA ASN A 33 29.13 4.19 -3.61
C ASN A 33 28.78 3.48 -4.93
N PRO A 34 29.09 4.09 -6.10
CA PRO A 34 28.93 3.42 -7.37
C PRO A 34 29.89 2.22 -7.48
N ARG A 35 29.47 1.21 -8.23
CA ARG A 35 30.35 0.08 -8.56
C ARG A 35 31.46 0.55 -9.49
N GLN A 36 32.70 0.24 -9.11
CA GLN A 36 33.90 0.56 -9.90
C GLN A 36 34.77 -0.71 -10.06
N PRO A 37 34.38 -1.65 -10.91
CA PRO A 37 35.19 -2.85 -11.18
C PRO A 37 36.53 -2.47 -11.79
N GLY A 38 37.56 -3.26 -11.47
CA GLY A 38 38.94 -2.96 -11.86
C GLY A 38 39.15 -2.83 -13.38
N PHE A 39 38.32 -3.49 -14.19
CA PHE A 39 38.42 -3.40 -15.65
C PHE A 39 38.02 -2.02 -16.21
N PHE A 40 37.30 -1.19 -15.42
CA PHE A 40 37.00 0.19 -15.82
C PHE A 40 38.25 1.06 -15.99
N LYS A 41 39.38 0.64 -15.45
CA LYS A 41 40.67 1.31 -15.67
C LYS A 41 41.24 1.11 -17.09
N LEU A 42 40.70 0.17 -17.83
CA LEU A 42 41.12 -0.06 -19.22
C LEU A 42 40.59 1.03 -20.15
N LYS A 43 41.45 1.60 -21.00
CA LYS A 43 41.11 2.71 -21.91
C LYS A 43 39.87 2.47 -22.77
N LYS A 44 39.60 1.22 -23.17
CA LYS A 44 38.42 0.87 -23.99
C LYS A 44 37.08 1.19 -23.31
N TYR A 45 37.03 1.22 -21.98
CA TYR A 45 35.83 1.55 -21.16
C TYR A 45 35.78 3.00 -20.71
N GLN A 46 36.81 3.80 -21.07
CA GLN A 46 36.94 5.18 -20.67
C GLN A 46 36.90 6.13 -21.87
N TYR A 47 36.57 7.37 -21.60
CA TYR A 47 36.74 8.49 -22.50
C TYR A 47 37.46 9.63 -21.76
N GLN A 48 38.19 10.43 -22.52
CA GLN A 48 38.90 11.57 -21.97
C GLN A 48 38.06 12.83 -22.14
N ARG A 49 37.91 13.58 -21.07
CA ARG A 49 37.27 14.89 -21.10
C ARG A 49 38.21 15.96 -21.64
N PRO A 50 37.69 17.13 -22.05
CA PRO A 50 38.52 18.25 -22.51
C PRO A 50 39.55 18.74 -21.48
N ASP A 51 39.27 18.52 -20.18
CA ASP A 51 40.18 18.84 -19.07
C ASP A 51 41.32 17.81 -18.89
N GLY A 52 41.37 16.78 -19.73
CA GLY A 52 42.35 15.70 -19.66
C GLY A 52 42.00 14.57 -18.71
N SER A 53 40.96 14.66 -17.92
CA SER A 53 40.52 13.61 -16.97
C SER A 53 39.89 12.43 -17.70
N TRP A 54 40.14 11.20 -17.16
CA TRP A 54 39.56 9.95 -17.70
C TRP A 54 38.34 9.56 -16.92
N HIS A 55 37.24 9.30 -17.62
CA HIS A 55 35.97 8.90 -17.03
C HIS A 55 35.44 7.63 -17.67
N VAL A 56 34.74 6.79 -16.90
CA VAL A 56 34.05 5.63 -17.44
C VAL A 56 32.94 6.08 -18.39
N LYS A 57 32.88 5.49 -19.56
CA LYS A 57 31.82 5.77 -20.54
C LYS A 57 30.44 5.48 -19.94
N PRO A 58 29.44 6.36 -20.20
CA PRO A 58 28.11 6.23 -19.60
C PRO A 58 27.45 4.87 -19.79
N GLU A 59 27.66 4.22 -20.93
CA GLU A 59 27.10 2.91 -21.26
C GLU A 59 27.63 1.76 -20.36
N TYR A 60 28.79 1.96 -19.72
CA TYR A 60 29.40 0.99 -18.79
C TYR A 60 29.18 1.35 -17.32
N GLN A 61 28.60 2.52 -17.04
CA GLN A 61 28.30 2.89 -15.65
C GLN A 61 27.16 2.03 -15.11
N GLU A 62 27.47 1.20 -14.13
CA GLU A 62 26.48 0.42 -13.42
C GLU A 62 25.91 1.22 -12.25
N ARG A 63 24.58 1.28 -12.18
CA ARG A 63 23.89 1.79 -10.99
C ARG A 63 23.78 0.70 -9.93
N ASN A 64 23.84 1.09 -8.68
CA ASN A 64 23.54 0.20 -7.58
C ASN A 64 22.10 -0.32 -7.70
N LYS A 65 21.86 -1.56 -7.27
CA LYS A 65 20.59 -2.26 -7.44
C LYS A 65 19.95 -2.52 -6.09
N GLU A 66 18.65 -2.38 -6.04
CA GLU A 66 17.81 -2.75 -4.91
C GLU A 66 16.87 -3.87 -5.36
N ILE A 67 16.88 -4.99 -4.64
CA ILE A 67 16.00 -6.14 -4.88
C ILE A 67 15.23 -6.38 -3.59
N TYR A 68 13.91 -6.40 -3.69
CA TYR A 68 13.00 -6.64 -2.58
C TYR A 68 12.16 -7.86 -2.90
N MET A 69 12.22 -8.84 -2.02
CA MET A 69 11.47 -10.10 -2.13
C MET A 69 10.56 -10.23 -0.91
N SER A 70 9.32 -10.58 -1.11
CA SER A 70 8.36 -10.86 -0.04
C SER A 70 7.06 -11.36 -0.63
N SER A 71 6.26 -12.04 0.18
CA SER A 71 4.85 -12.27 -0.13
C SER A 71 4.07 -10.94 -0.09
N ALA A 72 2.87 -10.93 -0.64
CA ALA A 72 1.95 -9.81 -0.51
C ALA A 72 1.48 -9.64 0.95
N TRP A 73 0.83 -8.53 1.26
CA TRP A 73 0.34 -8.22 2.59
C TRP A 73 -0.91 -7.35 2.53
N PHE A 74 -1.31 -6.75 3.64
CA PHE A 74 -2.46 -5.85 3.67
C PHE A 74 -2.20 -4.54 2.90
N CYS A 75 -3.21 -4.04 2.20
CA CYS A 75 -3.13 -2.80 1.41
C CYS A 75 -2.82 -1.54 2.24
N SER A 76 -3.11 -1.57 3.54
CA SER A 76 -2.73 -0.52 4.49
C SER A 76 -1.25 -0.49 4.82
N HIS A 77 -0.53 -1.59 4.57
CA HIS A 77 0.89 -1.69 4.89
C HIS A 77 1.75 -0.93 3.87
N TRP A 78 2.87 -0.39 4.33
CA TRP A 78 3.79 0.40 3.50
C TRP A 78 4.36 -0.37 2.30
N SER A 79 4.43 -1.71 2.37
CA SER A 79 4.90 -2.57 1.27
C SER A 79 4.00 -2.47 0.04
N TYR A 80 2.69 -2.34 0.24
CA TYR A 80 1.75 -2.12 -0.86
C TYR A 80 1.99 -0.80 -1.58
N ALA A 81 2.16 0.30 -0.83
CA ALA A 81 2.48 1.59 -1.42
C ALA A 81 3.80 1.53 -2.22
N LYS A 82 4.79 0.76 -1.73
CA LYS A 82 6.05 0.54 -2.44
C LYS A 82 5.85 -0.26 -3.72
N ALA A 83 5.06 -1.35 -3.69
CA ALA A 83 4.73 -2.16 -4.86
C ALA A 83 4.01 -1.33 -5.93
N LYS A 84 3.00 -0.53 -5.54
CA LYS A 84 2.31 0.41 -6.45
C LYS A 84 3.27 1.44 -7.07
N GLY A 85 4.19 1.98 -6.26
CA GLY A 85 5.20 2.92 -6.75
C GLY A 85 6.12 2.28 -7.78
N TYR A 86 6.51 1.03 -7.60
CA TYR A 86 7.31 0.30 -8.58
C TYR A 86 6.53 -0.04 -9.84
N ALA A 87 5.26 -0.45 -9.72
CA ALA A 87 4.40 -0.69 -10.87
C ALA A 87 4.25 0.58 -11.74
N ALA A 88 3.99 1.72 -11.12
CA ALA A 88 3.92 3.00 -11.82
C ALA A 88 5.26 3.39 -12.46
N THR A 89 6.38 3.14 -11.75
CA THR A 89 7.72 3.47 -12.25
C THR A 89 8.14 2.56 -13.42
N MET A 90 7.68 1.30 -13.43
CA MET A 90 7.96 0.35 -14.51
C MET A 90 7.37 0.80 -15.85
N LEU A 91 6.30 1.59 -15.82
CA LEU A 91 5.67 2.17 -17.01
C LEU A 91 6.36 3.46 -17.50
N ASP A 92 7.39 3.93 -16.79
CA ASP A 92 8.17 5.12 -17.14
C ASP A 92 9.49 4.69 -17.81
N ASP A 93 9.59 4.87 -19.12
CA ASP A 93 10.75 4.48 -19.92
C ASP A 93 12.07 5.12 -19.46
N SER A 94 12.01 6.25 -18.75
CA SER A 94 13.18 6.94 -18.21
C SER A 94 13.81 6.22 -17.01
N LYS A 95 13.09 5.27 -16.39
CA LYS A 95 13.50 4.59 -15.16
C LYS A 95 13.64 3.09 -15.38
N LYS A 96 14.70 2.52 -14.80
CA LYS A 96 14.91 1.07 -14.81
C LYS A 96 14.39 0.48 -13.52
N CYS A 97 13.14 0.03 -13.56
CA CYS A 97 12.44 -0.60 -12.46
C CYS A 97 11.66 -1.80 -12.98
N PHE A 98 11.54 -2.83 -12.16
CA PHE A 98 10.78 -4.03 -12.47
C PHE A 98 10.05 -4.51 -11.23
N ILE A 99 8.81 -4.95 -11.40
CA ILE A 99 8.02 -5.64 -10.38
C ILE A 99 7.28 -6.80 -11.03
N CYS A 100 7.23 -7.94 -10.34
CA CYS A 100 6.43 -9.09 -10.74
C CYS A 100 5.89 -9.81 -9.51
N GLY A 101 4.80 -10.57 -9.71
CA GLY A 101 4.29 -11.55 -8.77
C GLY A 101 4.41 -12.95 -9.37
N PHE A 102 4.77 -13.92 -8.55
CA PHE A 102 4.87 -15.33 -8.92
C PHE A 102 3.89 -16.15 -8.08
N PRO A 103 2.64 -16.30 -8.52
CA PRO A 103 1.65 -17.08 -7.78
C PRO A 103 1.96 -18.57 -7.85
N TYR A 104 1.43 -19.34 -6.92
CA TYR A 104 1.69 -20.80 -6.81
C TYR A 104 1.30 -21.58 -8.08
N GLN A 105 0.31 -21.12 -8.82
CA GLN A 105 -0.10 -21.73 -10.09
C GLN A 105 1.05 -21.73 -11.12
N LEU A 106 1.84 -20.65 -11.11
CA LEU A 106 3.03 -20.58 -11.93
C LEU A 106 4.08 -21.59 -11.47
N ALA A 107 4.30 -21.72 -10.16
CA ALA A 107 5.23 -22.68 -9.59
C ALA A 107 4.84 -24.14 -9.93
N ILE A 108 3.53 -24.48 -9.89
CA ILE A 108 3.04 -25.78 -10.32
C ILE A 108 3.31 -25.99 -11.81
N ARG A 109 3.01 -24.99 -12.65
CA ARG A 109 3.24 -25.08 -14.10
C ARG A 109 4.70 -25.33 -14.46
N GLU A 110 5.61 -24.70 -13.75
CA GLU A 110 7.05 -24.84 -13.97
C GLU A 110 7.67 -26.05 -13.22
N GLY A 111 6.86 -26.88 -12.55
CA GLY A 111 7.31 -28.08 -11.84
C GLY A 111 8.11 -27.80 -10.56
N LEU A 112 7.97 -26.61 -9.99
CA LEU A 112 8.63 -26.20 -8.74
C LEU A 112 7.81 -26.54 -7.50
N LEU A 113 6.51 -26.80 -7.69
CA LEU A 113 5.57 -27.13 -6.61
C LEU A 113 4.63 -28.24 -7.11
N MET A 114 4.36 -29.22 -6.25
CA MET A 114 3.42 -30.29 -6.56
C MET A 114 1.98 -29.85 -6.29
N ARG A 115 1.06 -30.18 -7.20
CA ARG A 115 -0.36 -29.85 -7.05
C ARG A 115 -0.97 -30.53 -5.83
N GLU A 116 -0.64 -31.80 -5.61
CA GLU A 116 -1.14 -32.59 -4.50
C GLU A 116 -0.78 -31.95 -3.15
N GLN A 117 0.43 -31.44 -3.02
CA GLN A 117 0.83 -30.72 -1.80
C GLN A 117 -0.02 -29.47 -1.56
N VAL A 118 -0.33 -28.71 -2.61
CA VAL A 118 -1.21 -27.54 -2.50
C VAL A 118 -2.63 -27.93 -2.08
N GLU A 119 -3.15 -29.04 -2.62
CA GLU A 119 -4.47 -29.55 -2.28
C GLU A 119 -4.52 -30.02 -0.83
N ASP A 120 -3.45 -30.66 -0.35
CA ASP A 120 -3.31 -31.08 1.05
C ASP A 120 -3.25 -29.85 2.00
N ASP A 121 -2.43 -28.86 1.69
CA ASP A 121 -2.31 -27.63 2.49
C ASP A 121 -3.66 -26.87 2.55
N MET A 122 -4.42 -26.83 1.45
CA MET A 122 -5.75 -26.21 1.42
C MET A 122 -6.82 -27.00 2.18
N ALA A 123 -6.60 -28.30 2.42
CA ALA A 123 -7.51 -29.17 3.18
C ALA A 123 -7.23 -29.14 4.68
N GLU A 124 -6.17 -28.49 5.14
CA GLU A 124 -5.86 -28.38 6.56
C GLU A 124 -6.91 -27.58 7.34
N SER A 125 -7.10 -27.92 8.60
CA SER A 125 -8.15 -27.33 9.46
C SER A 125 -7.90 -25.85 9.79
N ASP A 126 -6.68 -25.37 9.66
CA ASP A 126 -6.25 -23.99 9.89
C ASP A 126 -6.06 -23.19 8.58
N TYR A 127 -6.49 -23.77 7.45
CA TYR A 127 -6.50 -23.05 6.17
C TYR A 127 -7.25 -21.73 6.28
N ASN A 128 -6.60 -20.66 5.82
CA ASN A 128 -7.17 -19.32 5.79
C ASN A 128 -7.02 -18.71 4.39
N GLU A 129 -8.13 -18.47 3.72
CA GLU A 129 -8.19 -17.96 2.34
C GLU A 129 -7.46 -16.61 2.18
N VAL A 130 -7.55 -15.73 3.17
CA VAL A 130 -6.89 -14.42 3.14
C VAL A 130 -5.38 -14.57 3.21
N SER A 131 -4.90 -15.37 4.17
CA SER A 131 -3.47 -15.67 4.29
C SER A 131 -2.94 -16.37 3.04
N TRP A 132 -3.69 -17.33 2.52
CA TRP A 132 -3.35 -18.03 1.29
C TRP A 132 -3.22 -17.08 0.11
N SER A 133 -4.19 -16.19 -0.08
CA SER A 133 -4.15 -15.19 -1.16
C SER A 133 -2.92 -14.29 -1.09
N MET A 134 -2.52 -13.89 0.12
CA MET A 134 -1.33 -13.05 0.30
C MET A 134 -0.03 -13.82 0.08
N GLU A 135 0.07 -15.03 0.62
CA GLU A 135 1.31 -15.84 0.60
C GLU A 135 1.50 -16.55 -0.74
N MET A 136 0.45 -17.14 -1.29
CA MET A 136 0.52 -18.06 -2.41
C MET A 136 0.03 -17.46 -3.73
N ASP A 137 -0.98 -16.58 -3.72
CA ASP A 137 -1.48 -15.92 -4.94
C ASP A 137 -0.82 -14.57 -5.22
N CYS A 138 0.05 -14.06 -4.35
CA CYS A 138 0.70 -12.76 -4.46
C CYS A 138 -0.30 -11.58 -4.50
N LEU A 139 -1.46 -11.71 -3.85
CA LEU A 139 -2.51 -10.70 -3.85
C LEU A 139 -2.48 -9.89 -2.56
N PHE A 140 -2.44 -8.56 -2.69
CA PHE A 140 -2.60 -7.67 -1.54
C PHE A 140 -4.05 -7.64 -1.10
N TYR A 141 -4.27 -7.75 0.22
CA TYR A 141 -5.60 -7.76 0.81
C TYR A 141 -6.00 -6.39 1.35
N GLY A 142 -7.31 -6.07 1.28
CA GLY A 142 -7.82 -4.73 1.61
C GLY A 142 -7.85 -4.40 3.11
N ASP A 143 -7.90 -5.42 3.98
CA ASP A 143 -8.12 -5.26 5.41
C ASP A 143 -6.83 -5.34 6.23
N PHE A 144 -6.94 -5.01 7.52
CA PHE A 144 -5.90 -5.27 8.51
C PHE A 144 -6.06 -6.67 9.08
N GLU A 145 -4.97 -7.28 9.50
CA GLU A 145 -5.00 -8.51 10.28
C GLU A 145 -5.86 -8.31 11.55
N GLY A 146 -6.84 -9.20 11.76
CA GLY A 146 -7.76 -9.08 12.89
C GLY A 146 -8.78 -7.94 12.78
N SER A 147 -9.04 -7.44 11.58
CA SER A 147 -10.04 -6.41 11.34
C SER A 147 -11.42 -6.87 11.84
N PHE A 148 -12.03 -6.09 12.73
CA PHE A 148 -13.39 -6.35 13.19
C PHE A 148 -14.43 -6.20 12.07
N TYR A 149 -14.17 -5.29 11.12
CA TYR A 149 -14.98 -5.07 9.95
C TYR A 149 -14.23 -5.51 8.69
N GLU A 150 -14.71 -6.54 8.04
CA GLU A 150 -14.15 -7.03 6.79
C GLU A 150 -14.50 -6.11 5.62
N TYR A 151 -13.53 -5.81 4.78
CA TYR A 151 -13.72 -4.93 3.61
C TYR A 151 -14.85 -5.38 2.68
N PRO A 152 -15.04 -6.67 2.35
CA PRO A 152 -16.15 -7.11 1.52
C PRO A 152 -17.51 -6.75 2.14
N VAL A 153 -17.68 -6.91 3.45
CA VAL A 153 -18.90 -6.57 4.17
C VAL A 153 -19.16 -5.07 4.13
N ILE A 154 -18.12 -4.26 4.40
CA ILE A 154 -18.23 -2.79 4.29
C ILE A 154 -18.59 -2.38 2.86
N ASN A 155 -17.95 -3.00 1.87
CA ASN A 155 -18.18 -2.63 0.47
C ASN A 155 -19.58 -2.99 -0.03
N GLN A 156 -20.14 -4.10 0.42
CA GLN A 156 -21.53 -4.49 0.13
C GLN A 156 -22.56 -3.49 0.70
N THR A 157 -22.23 -2.84 1.81
CA THR A 157 -23.10 -1.85 2.45
C THR A 157 -22.96 -0.44 1.87
N ARG A 158 -22.02 -0.21 0.95
CA ARG A 158 -21.80 1.07 0.27
C ARG A 158 -22.87 1.33 -0.78
N THR A 159 -24.07 1.71 -0.36
CA THR A 159 -25.22 1.99 -1.25
C THR A 159 -25.38 3.46 -1.59
N ILE A 160 -24.77 4.35 -0.80
CA ILE A 160 -24.84 5.81 -0.99
C ILE A 160 -23.76 6.21 -1.99
N LYS A 161 -24.17 6.74 -3.14
CA LYS A 161 -23.24 7.11 -4.25
C LYS A 161 -22.48 8.41 -3.94
N TYR A 162 -23.09 9.32 -3.22
CA TYR A 162 -22.54 10.65 -2.96
C TYR A 162 -22.70 11.00 -1.47
N PRO A 163 -21.64 11.54 -0.81
CA PRO A 163 -21.74 12.03 0.55
C PRO A 163 -22.67 13.25 0.62
N TRP A 164 -23.25 13.49 1.76
CA TRP A 164 -23.97 14.73 2.01
C TRP A 164 -22.94 15.81 2.37
N LEU A 165 -22.66 16.68 1.44
CA LEU A 165 -21.69 17.75 1.64
C LEU A 165 -22.38 19.01 2.15
N PRO A 166 -21.70 19.81 2.99
CA PRO A 166 -22.15 21.14 3.34
C PRO A 166 -22.37 22.01 2.08
N PRO A 167 -23.29 23.00 2.12
CA PRO A 167 -23.61 23.84 0.96
C PRO A 167 -22.39 24.51 0.31
N ASP A 168 -21.38 24.85 1.08
CA ASP A 168 -20.15 25.48 0.59
C ASP A 168 -19.30 24.54 -0.26
N TYR A 169 -19.28 23.24 0.06
CA TYR A 169 -18.60 22.21 -0.74
C TYR A 169 -19.35 21.91 -2.04
N SER A 170 -20.68 22.01 -2.04
CA SER A 170 -21.47 21.81 -3.26
C SER A 170 -21.21 22.86 -4.32
N ARG A 171 -20.83 24.08 -3.94
CA ARG A 171 -20.41 25.14 -4.86
C ARG A 171 -19.07 24.83 -5.55
N LEU A 172 -18.14 24.21 -4.81
CA LEU A 172 -16.83 23.81 -5.35
C LEU A 172 -16.95 22.63 -6.31
N ALA A 173 -17.90 21.74 -6.10
CA ALA A 173 -18.11 20.58 -6.96
C ALA A 173 -18.94 20.88 -8.22
N GLY A 174 -19.55 22.06 -8.34
CA GLY A 174 -20.36 22.47 -9.51
C GLY A 174 -21.62 21.63 -9.72
N ASP A 175 -21.94 20.71 -8.84
CA ASP A 175 -23.06 19.77 -8.97
C ASP A 175 -24.15 20.00 -7.92
N LYS A 176 -25.34 20.44 -8.39
CA LYS A 176 -26.52 20.64 -7.53
C LYS A 176 -27.03 19.36 -6.85
N LYS A 177 -26.56 18.18 -7.24
CA LYS A 177 -26.94 16.88 -6.66
C LYS A 177 -26.29 16.58 -5.31
N LEU A 178 -25.30 17.34 -4.91
CA LEU A 178 -24.59 17.17 -3.63
C LEU A 178 -25.26 17.92 -2.45
N ILE A 179 -26.47 18.43 -2.62
CA ILE A 179 -27.23 19.13 -1.57
C ILE A 179 -27.77 18.09 -0.59
N ILE A 180 -27.65 18.36 0.70
CA ILE A 180 -28.25 17.55 1.76
C ILE A 180 -29.75 17.45 1.50
N PRO A 181 -30.31 16.24 1.29
CA PRO A 181 -31.72 16.08 1.02
C PRO A 181 -32.55 16.49 2.24
N PRO A 182 -33.80 16.95 2.05
CA PRO A 182 -34.69 17.26 3.14
C PRO A 182 -34.89 16.01 4.01
N LYS A 183 -35.04 16.24 5.31
CA LYS A 183 -35.28 15.17 6.30
C LYS A 183 -36.59 14.43 5.98
N GLN A 184 -36.51 13.11 5.93
CA GLN A 184 -37.69 12.25 5.72
C GLN A 184 -38.55 12.23 7.00
N HIS A 185 -39.82 11.83 6.83
CA HIS A 185 -40.70 11.62 7.99
C HIS A 185 -40.12 10.53 8.89
N ASP A 186 -40.04 10.80 10.18
CA ASP A 186 -39.47 9.91 11.21
C ASP A 186 -37.95 9.62 11.09
N GLU A 187 -37.23 10.22 10.14
CA GLU A 187 -35.78 10.17 10.06
C GLU A 187 -35.17 10.91 11.27
N LYS A 188 -34.18 10.27 11.90
CA LYS A 188 -33.34 10.91 12.92
C LYS A 188 -31.97 11.13 12.33
N ARG A 189 -31.43 12.33 12.44
CA ARG A 189 -30.03 12.63 12.05
C ARG A 189 -29.23 12.83 13.32
N ILE A 190 -28.15 12.04 13.44
CA ILE A 190 -27.28 12.05 14.62
C ILE A 190 -25.90 12.53 14.14
N LEU A 191 -25.42 13.60 14.79
CA LEU A 191 -24.05 14.06 14.66
C LEU A 191 -23.24 13.43 15.79
N SER A 192 -22.21 12.71 15.44
CA SER A 192 -21.23 12.15 16.38
C SER A 192 -19.88 12.82 16.13
N ILE A 193 -19.24 13.25 17.22
CA ILE A 193 -17.93 13.89 17.17
C ILE A 193 -17.03 13.15 18.15
N ASP A 194 -15.90 12.67 17.65
CA ASP A 194 -14.81 12.12 18.45
C ASP A 194 -13.65 13.11 18.42
N ILE A 195 -13.29 13.64 19.58
CA ILE A 195 -12.29 14.72 19.69
C ILE A 195 -11.01 14.16 20.24
N ALA A 196 -9.94 14.24 19.45
CA ALA A 196 -8.58 13.97 19.91
C ALA A 196 -8.06 15.16 20.74
N LEU A 197 -7.95 14.95 22.05
CA LEU A 197 -7.61 16.02 23.02
C LEU A 197 -6.11 16.19 23.28
N MET A 198 -5.25 15.30 22.79
CA MET A 198 -3.84 15.29 23.15
C MET A 198 -2.97 15.99 22.11
N ALA A 199 -2.18 16.97 22.56
CA ALA A 199 -1.14 17.57 21.74
C ALA A 199 -0.04 16.54 21.43
N THR A 200 0.44 16.53 20.18
CA THR A 200 1.49 15.61 19.69
C THR A 200 2.77 15.78 20.51
N THR A 201 3.19 14.74 21.15
CA THR A 201 4.63 14.58 21.48
C THR A 201 5.32 13.96 20.28
N THR A 202 6.54 14.40 19.99
CA THR A 202 7.33 14.12 18.78
C THR A 202 7.51 12.63 18.38
N LYS A 203 6.93 11.68 19.11
CA LYS A 203 7.08 10.23 18.89
C LYS A 203 5.82 9.47 18.47
N HIS A 204 4.65 10.02 18.64
CA HIS A 204 3.40 9.37 18.25
C HIS A 204 2.54 10.37 17.47
N LYS A 205 2.03 9.95 16.30
CA LYS A 205 0.94 10.68 15.65
C LYS A 205 -0.27 10.59 16.56
N ASN A 206 -0.88 11.72 16.85
CA ASN A 206 -2.16 11.73 17.55
C ASN A 206 -3.24 11.07 16.71
N ASP A 207 -4.22 10.51 17.38
CA ASP A 207 -5.47 10.19 16.75
C ASP A 207 -6.08 11.48 16.17
N ALA A 208 -6.65 11.39 14.99
CA ALA A 208 -7.32 12.50 14.36
C ALA A 208 -8.73 12.62 14.97
N SER A 209 -9.20 13.84 15.20
CA SER A 209 -10.61 14.05 15.53
C SER A 209 -11.49 13.61 14.37
N ALA A 210 -12.63 12.98 14.64
CA ALA A 210 -13.51 12.49 13.62
C ALA A 210 -14.95 13.02 13.81
N ILE A 211 -15.59 13.33 12.69
CA ILE A 211 -16.99 13.75 12.65
C ILE A 211 -17.77 12.78 11.77
N PHE A 212 -18.91 12.32 12.28
CA PHE A 212 -19.83 11.46 11.54
C PHE A 212 -21.25 12.04 11.59
N ILE A 213 -21.93 12.01 10.45
CA ILE A 213 -23.37 12.26 10.39
C ILE A 213 -24.06 10.97 9.97
N ASN A 214 -24.96 10.50 10.80
CA ASN A 214 -25.73 9.28 10.62
C ASN A 214 -27.19 9.62 10.39
N SER A 215 -27.77 9.15 9.28
CA SER A 215 -29.21 9.20 9.01
C SER A 215 -29.84 7.87 9.43
N CYS A 216 -30.72 7.91 10.41
CA CYS A 216 -31.44 6.76 10.93
C CYS A 216 -32.88 6.81 10.39
N VAL A 217 -33.20 5.90 9.48
CA VAL A 217 -34.53 5.81 8.85
C VAL A 217 -35.25 4.58 9.41
N PRO A 218 -36.51 4.73 9.92
CA PRO A 218 -37.26 3.62 10.48
C PRO A 218 -37.62 2.60 9.39
N GLN A 219 -37.41 1.30 9.68
CA GLN A 219 -37.89 0.21 8.84
C GLN A 219 -39.33 -0.14 9.15
N LYS A 220 -40.25 0.16 8.25
CA LYS A 220 -41.71 -0.13 8.43
C LYS A 220 -42.04 -1.60 8.67
N GLN A 221 -41.19 -2.53 8.17
CA GLN A 221 -41.46 -3.98 8.17
C GLN A 221 -40.82 -4.76 9.34
N LYS A 222 -40.01 -4.17 10.17
CA LYS A 222 -39.24 -4.87 11.24
C LYS A 222 -39.33 -4.19 12.60
N GLY A 223 -40.55 -3.95 13.10
CA GLY A 223 -40.80 -3.68 14.53
C GLY A 223 -39.84 -2.69 15.20
N GLY A 224 -39.80 -1.44 14.77
CA GLY A 224 -39.04 -0.37 15.43
C GLY A 224 -37.54 -0.34 15.19
N ARG A 225 -37.02 -1.12 14.26
CA ARG A 225 -35.59 -1.06 13.85
C ARG A 225 -35.34 0.11 12.91
N PHE A 226 -34.15 0.66 13.00
CA PHE A 226 -33.68 1.72 12.09
C PHE A 226 -32.60 1.17 11.14
N VAL A 227 -32.60 1.65 9.91
CA VAL A 227 -31.45 1.58 9.02
C VAL A 227 -30.56 2.77 9.32
N HIS A 228 -29.31 2.50 9.62
CA HIS A 228 -28.29 3.51 9.91
C HIS A 228 -27.48 3.74 8.65
N ASN A 229 -27.53 4.94 8.10
CA ASN A 229 -26.75 5.34 6.94
C ASN A 229 -25.71 6.38 7.37
N ILE A 230 -24.45 6.05 7.30
CA ILE A 230 -23.37 7.03 7.46
C ILE A 230 -23.33 7.86 6.18
N ILE A 231 -23.78 9.12 6.28
CA ILE A 231 -23.95 10.00 5.12
C ILE A 231 -22.84 11.02 4.98
N TYR A 232 -22.08 11.21 6.04
CA TYR A 232 -20.89 12.07 6.05
C TYR A 232 -19.88 11.53 7.07
N SER A 233 -18.61 11.53 6.72
CA SER A 233 -17.51 11.30 7.63
C SER A 233 -16.32 12.17 7.23
N ASP A 234 -15.68 12.78 8.20
CA ASP A 234 -14.49 13.59 8.00
C ASP A 234 -13.54 13.45 9.20
N THR A 235 -12.26 13.69 8.95
CA THR A 235 -11.21 13.73 9.96
C THR A 235 -10.62 15.12 10.00
N LEU A 236 -10.58 15.71 11.20
CA LEU A 236 -10.10 17.06 11.47
C LEU A 236 -8.64 17.07 11.94
#